data_8626b1dc1ce058415712a52aacc9dea7
#
_entry.id   8626b1dc1ce058415712a52aacc9dea7
#
_cell.length_a   1.000
_cell.length_b   1.000
_cell.length_c   1.000
_cell.angle_alpha   90.00
_cell.angle_beta   90.00
_cell.angle_gamma   90.00
#
_symmetry.space_group_name_H-M   'P 1'
#
loop_
_entity.id
_entity.type
_entity.pdbx_description
1 polymer ?
#
loop_
_entity_poly.entity_id
_entity_poly.type
_entity_poly.pdbx_seq_one_letter_code
_entity_poly.pdbx_strand_id
1 'polypeptide(L)'
;MKLTLSQSLVASLMFTSTLTLAAPWQSGYSNDNDVYTTKDKSGSVKFVLSCDGFATTAAEIVNAKNNKQLAYNYAIPGVTVMSVTIDGQSYPAPFSQEVYNTPQKFSAFYNAFRDARSLEMTVGNKSYTFPTEGLKQAFPAYGSHDYKCHVEK
;
A
#
# COMPACT_ATOMS: atom_id res chain seq x y z
N MET A 1 36.34 -38.17 54.61
CA MET A 1 35.91 -38.37 53.25
C MET A 1 34.77 -37.39 53.00
N LYS A 2 35.05 -36.20 52.35
CA LYS A 2 34.06 -35.16 52.12
C LYS A 2 33.80 -35.13 50.60
N LEU A 3 32.60 -35.51 50.16
CA LEU A 3 32.14 -35.34 48.79
C LEU A 3 31.60 -33.92 48.60
N THR A 4 32.21 -33.15 47.73
CA THR A 4 31.71 -31.87 47.24
C THR A 4 30.89 -32.11 45.98
N LEU A 5 29.57 -31.88 46.08
CA LEU A 5 28.68 -31.81 44.88
C LEU A 5 28.89 -30.48 44.19
N SER A 6 29.38 -30.54 42.97
CA SER A 6 29.41 -29.41 42.06
C SER A 6 28.06 -29.29 41.34
N GLN A 7 27.32 -28.19 41.60
CA GLN A 7 26.11 -27.87 40.89
C GLN A 7 26.46 -27.07 39.62
N SER A 8 26.30 -27.71 38.47
CA SER A 8 26.37 -27.03 37.17
C SER A 8 25.08 -26.30 36.88
N LEU A 9 25.12 -24.97 36.91
CA LEU A 9 24.02 -24.11 36.45
C LEU A 9 24.04 -24.09 34.92
N VAL A 10 23.08 -24.76 34.28
CA VAL A 10 22.83 -24.64 32.84
C VAL A 10 21.93 -23.43 32.63
N ALA A 11 22.50 -22.32 32.16
CA ALA A 11 21.77 -21.15 31.77
C ALA A 11 21.16 -21.41 30.36
N SER A 12 19.84 -21.69 30.31
CA SER A 12 19.08 -21.75 29.08
C SER A 12 18.88 -20.34 28.53
N LEU A 13 19.65 -19.98 27.50
CA LEU A 13 19.38 -18.80 26.69
C LEU A 13 18.12 -19.06 25.83
N MET A 14 16.99 -18.49 26.24
CA MET A 14 15.78 -18.43 25.40
C MET A 14 16.02 -17.36 24.33
N PHE A 15 16.33 -17.78 23.10
CA PHE A 15 16.26 -16.93 21.93
C PHE A 15 14.79 -16.66 21.62
N THR A 16 14.26 -15.52 22.01
CA THR A 16 12.98 -15.01 21.53
C THR A 16 13.19 -14.53 20.09
N SER A 17 12.90 -15.40 19.12
CA SER A 17 12.82 -15.00 17.71
C SER A 17 11.64 -14.05 17.57
N THR A 18 11.90 -12.76 17.50
CA THR A 18 10.92 -11.77 17.06
C THR A 18 10.63 -12.01 15.58
N LEU A 19 9.49 -12.63 15.29
CA LEU A 19 8.94 -12.66 13.92
C LEU A 19 8.63 -11.21 13.53
N THR A 20 9.54 -10.57 12.80
CA THR A 20 9.26 -9.33 12.11
C THR A 20 8.28 -9.67 10.99
N LEU A 21 6.99 -9.47 11.22
CA LEU A 21 5.99 -9.49 10.17
C LEU A 21 6.41 -8.41 9.16
N ALA A 22 6.64 -8.81 7.91
CA ALA A 22 6.90 -7.87 6.85
C ALA A 22 5.75 -6.85 6.80
N ALA A 23 6.07 -5.56 6.65
CA ALA A 23 5.06 -4.53 6.54
C ALA A 23 4.10 -4.88 5.38
N PRO A 24 2.79 -4.74 5.57
CA PRO A 24 1.82 -5.13 4.54
C PRO A 24 1.95 -4.30 3.25
N TRP A 25 2.46 -3.07 3.36
CA TRP A 25 2.82 -2.22 2.23
C TRP A 25 4.29 -2.36 1.90
N GLN A 26 4.56 -2.63 0.62
CA GLN A 26 5.90 -2.78 0.09
C GLN A 26 6.16 -1.64 -0.90
N SER A 27 7.34 -1.05 -0.84
CA SER A 27 7.82 -0.09 -1.83
C SER A 27 9.06 -0.63 -2.53
N GLY A 28 9.23 -0.26 -3.79
CA GLY A 28 10.34 -0.69 -4.62
C GLY A 28 10.51 0.22 -5.82
N TYR A 29 11.47 -0.10 -6.67
CA TYR A 29 11.74 0.63 -7.90
C TYR A 29 11.74 -0.37 -9.07
N SER A 30 10.98 -0.09 -10.12
CA SER A 30 10.87 -0.95 -11.30
C SER A 30 10.51 -0.13 -12.54
N ASN A 31 11.20 -0.37 -13.66
CA ASN A 31 10.98 0.33 -14.93
C ASN A 31 10.93 1.87 -14.78
N ASP A 32 11.92 2.42 -14.08
CA ASP A 32 12.04 3.85 -13.79
C ASP A 32 10.89 4.46 -12.96
N ASN A 33 10.09 3.62 -12.30
CA ASN A 33 9.01 4.02 -11.42
C ASN A 33 9.24 3.61 -9.97
N ASP A 34 8.84 4.46 -9.03
CA ASP A 34 8.58 4.06 -7.66
C ASP A 34 7.27 3.26 -7.63
N VAL A 35 7.33 2.05 -7.10
CA VAL A 35 6.18 1.12 -7.08
C VAL A 35 5.81 0.79 -5.65
N TYR A 36 4.55 0.96 -5.32
CA TYR A 36 3.96 0.63 -4.02
C TYR A 36 2.94 -0.50 -4.20
N THR A 37 3.06 -1.55 -3.43
CA THR A 37 2.16 -2.70 -3.54
C THR A 37 1.67 -3.18 -2.19
N THR A 38 0.44 -3.68 -2.17
CA THR A 38 -0.11 -4.44 -1.05
C THR A 38 -1.16 -5.43 -1.54
N LYS A 39 -1.46 -6.45 -0.72
CA LYS A 39 -2.60 -7.35 -0.95
C LYS A 39 -3.77 -6.93 -0.07
N ASP A 40 -4.99 -7.19 -0.53
CA ASP A 40 -6.18 -7.10 0.30
C ASP A 40 -6.10 -8.09 1.48
N LYS A 41 -6.90 -7.89 2.51
CA LYS A 41 -6.89 -8.75 3.72
C LYS A 41 -7.19 -10.21 3.43
N SER A 42 -7.88 -10.54 2.33
CA SER A 42 -8.13 -11.92 1.90
C SER A 42 -7.00 -12.51 1.05
N GLY A 43 -6.08 -11.69 0.55
CA GLY A 43 -5.02 -12.10 -0.36
C GLY A 43 -5.48 -12.41 -1.78
N SER A 44 -6.71 -12.05 -2.14
CA SER A 44 -7.32 -12.36 -3.45
C SER A 44 -6.93 -11.38 -4.54
N VAL A 45 -6.70 -10.13 -4.17
CA VAL A 45 -6.26 -9.08 -5.09
C VAL A 45 -5.02 -8.36 -4.55
N LYS A 46 -4.33 -7.70 -5.46
CA LYS A 46 -3.18 -6.84 -5.17
C LYS A 46 -3.45 -5.46 -5.74
N PHE A 47 -3.22 -4.43 -4.95
CA PHE A 47 -3.15 -3.05 -5.39
C PHE A 47 -1.70 -2.74 -5.78
N VAL A 48 -1.53 -2.03 -6.89
CA VAL A 48 -0.25 -1.55 -7.40
C VAL A 48 -0.38 -0.08 -7.73
N LEU A 49 0.47 0.74 -7.15
CA LEU A 49 0.61 2.15 -7.48
C LEU A 49 2.01 2.37 -8.02
N SER A 50 2.11 2.90 -9.23
CA SER A 50 3.37 3.26 -9.89
C SER A 50 3.43 4.76 -10.09
N CYS A 51 4.53 5.39 -9.68
CA CYS A 51 4.77 6.81 -9.79
C CYS A 51 6.06 7.03 -10.59
N ASP A 52 5.93 7.55 -11.80
CA ASP A 52 7.08 8.04 -12.56
C ASP A 52 7.34 9.50 -12.19
N GLY A 53 8.48 9.99 -12.05
CA GLY A 53 8.76 11.41 -11.70
C GLY A 53 8.21 12.43 -12.71
N PHE A 54 7.43 12.03 -13.73
CA PHE A 54 7.00 12.82 -14.87
C PHE A 54 5.49 13.01 -14.99
N ALA A 55 4.71 12.85 -13.96
CA ALA A 55 3.30 13.23 -13.99
C ALA A 55 2.26 12.12 -14.18
N THR A 56 2.62 10.88 -14.42
CA THR A 56 1.61 9.86 -14.63
C THR A 56 1.63 8.86 -13.49
N THR A 57 0.64 8.95 -12.62
CA THR A 57 0.40 7.93 -11.62
C THR A 57 -0.45 6.83 -12.24
N ALA A 58 0.07 5.62 -12.30
CA ALA A 58 -0.70 4.43 -12.64
C ALA A 58 -1.13 3.75 -11.35
N ALA A 59 -2.43 3.54 -11.17
CA ALA A 59 -2.99 2.78 -10.05
C ALA A 59 -3.88 1.67 -10.59
N GLU A 60 -3.64 0.45 -10.12
CA GLU A 60 -4.38 -0.71 -10.60
C GLU A 60 -4.69 -1.72 -9.49
N ILE A 61 -5.76 -2.45 -9.66
CA ILE A 61 -6.08 -3.64 -8.88
C ILE A 61 -5.98 -4.84 -9.80
N VAL A 62 -5.19 -5.82 -9.39
CA VAL A 62 -4.97 -7.05 -10.14
C VAL A 62 -5.34 -8.26 -9.30
N ASN A 63 -5.75 -9.33 -9.95
CA ASN A 63 -5.92 -10.62 -9.31
C ASN A 63 -4.55 -11.13 -8.81
N ALA A 64 -4.47 -11.50 -7.53
CA ALA A 64 -3.20 -11.85 -6.90
C ALA A 64 -2.58 -13.17 -7.42
N LYS A 65 -3.38 -14.03 -8.08
CA LYS A 65 -2.91 -15.35 -8.58
C LYS A 65 -2.33 -15.28 -9.99
N ASN A 66 -2.97 -14.49 -10.87
CA ASN A 66 -2.64 -14.50 -12.32
C ASN A 66 -2.29 -13.12 -12.87
N ASN A 67 -2.22 -12.08 -12.02
CA ASN A 67 -1.96 -10.67 -12.35
C ASN A 67 -2.94 -10.08 -13.39
N LYS A 68 -4.11 -10.71 -13.59
CA LYS A 68 -5.14 -10.13 -14.46
C LYS A 68 -5.61 -8.80 -13.89
N GLN A 69 -5.56 -7.74 -14.68
CA GLN A 69 -6.04 -6.42 -14.32
C GLN A 69 -7.57 -6.45 -14.14
N LEU A 70 -8.04 -5.93 -13.02
CA LEU A 70 -9.45 -5.85 -12.64
C LEU A 70 -9.96 -4.42 -12.63
N ALA A 71 -9.12 -3.48 -12.23
CA ALA A 71 -9.41 -2.07 -12.23
C ALA A 71 -8.16 -1.24 -12.54
N TYR A 72 -8.40 -0.03 -13.02
CA TYR A 72 -7.35 0.92 -13.35
C TYR A 72 -7.75 2.33 -12.92
N ASN A 73 -6.80 3.28 -12.95
CA ASN A 73 -7.04 4.66 -12.55
C ASN A 73 -7.81 5.49 -13.58
N TYR A 74 -7.95 5.01 -14.81
CA TYR A 74 -8.81 5.63 -15.82
C TYR A 74 -9.59 4.56 -16.61
N ALA A 75 -10.62 5.00 -17.34
CA ALA A 75 -11.44 4.09 -18.13
C ALA A 75 -10.69 3.58 -19.35
N ILE A 76 -10.54 2.26 -19.43
CA ILE A 76 -10.05 1.54 -20.62
C ILE A 76 -11.05 0.44 -21.00
N PRO A 77 -11.17 0.06 -22.27
CA PRO A 77 -12.12 -0.99 -22.67
C PRO A 77 -11.93 -2.28 -21.89
N GLY A 78 -13.01 -2.76 -21.27
CA GLY A 78 -13.02 -4.01 -20.51
C GLY A 78 -12.42 -3.96 -19.10
N VAL A 79 -12.00 -2.78 -18.62
CA VAL A 79 -11.47 -2.59 -17.26
C VAL A 79 -12.25 -1.50 -16.53
N THR A 80 -12.63 -1.79 -15.31
CA THR A 80 -13.40 -0.88 -14.45
C THR A 80 -12.47 0.21 -13.86
N VAL A 81 -13.00 1.42 -13.71
CA VAL A 81 -12.34 2.47 -12.90
C VAL A 81 -12.55 2.14 -11.42
N MET A 82 -11.48 2.21 -10.63
CA MET A 82 -11.57 1.96 -9.19
C MET A 82 -12.13 3.17 -8.44
N SER A 83 -12.82 2.92 -7.34
CA SER A 83 -13.10 3.91 -6.29
C SER A 83 -12.45 3.48 -4.99
N VAL A 84 -12.13 4.45 -4.13
CA VAL A 84 -11.49 4.23 -2.83
C VAL A 84 -12.39 4.81 -1.74
N THR A 85 -12.62 4.05 -0.70
CA THR A 85 -13.33 4.50 0.50
C THR A 85 -12.34 4.52 1.66
N ILE A 86 -12.21 5.68 2.30
CA ILE A 86 -11.29 5.91 3.42
C ILE A 86 -12.11 6.41 4.59
N ASP A 87 -12.08 5.69 5.72
CA ASP A 87 -12.80 6.06 6.95
C ASP A 87 -14.30 6.37 6.70
N GLY A 88 -14.91 5.64 5.75
CA GLY A 88 -16.31 5.80 5.35
C GLY A 88 -16.56 6.87 4.29
N GLN A 89 -15.58 7.68 3.90
CA GLN A 89 -15.70 8.66 2.83
C GLN A 89 -15.28 8.05 1.49
N SER A 90 -16.13 8.17 0.47
CA SER A 90 -15.87 7.67 -0.88
C SER A 90 -15.13 8.71 -1.73
N TYR A 91 -14.13 8.24 -2.45
CA TYR A 91 -13.34 8.98 -3.43
C TYR A 91 -13.46 8.27 -4.79
N PRO A 92 -14.34 8.73 -5.68
CA PRO A 92 -14.49 8.14 -7.02
C PRO A 92 -13.27 8.46 -7.88
N ALA A 93 -12.70 7.42 -8.50
CA ALA A 93 -11.56 7.54 -9.41
C ALA A 93 -10.41 8.45 -8.90
N PRO A 94 -9.92 8.28 -7.65
CA PRO A 94 -9.05 9.28 -7.01
C PRO A 94 -7.67 9.40 -7.67
N PHE A 95 -7.27 8.39 -8.43
CA PHE A 95 -6.03 8.37 -9.21
C PHE A 95 -6.25 8.75 -10.68
N SER A 96 -7.46 9.22 -11.05
CA SER A 96 -7.72 9.68 -12.42
C SER A 96 -6.95 10.97 -12.71
N GLN A 97 -6.63 11.18 -13.97
CA GLN A 97 -5.92 12.38 -14.40
C GLN A 97 -6.67 13.67 -14.04
N GLU A 98 -8.00 13.66 -14.05
CA GLU A 98 -8.82 14.80 -13.64
C GLU A 98 -8.60 15.19 -12.17
N VAL A 99 -8.64 14.20 -11.25
CA VAL A 99 -8.36 14.43 -9.83
C VAL A 99 -6.91 14.79 -9.61
N TYR A 100 -6.01 14.07 -10.27
CA TYR A 100 -4.57 14.24 -10.15
C TYR A 100 -4.11 15.63 -10.61
N ASN A 101 -4.68 16.15 -11.70
CA ASN A 101 -4.39 17.50 -12.20
C ASN A 101 -5.04 18.63 -11.38
N THR A 102 -5.78 18.29 -10.32
CA THR A 102 -6.35 19.25 -9.38
C THR A 102 -5.61 19.12 -8.04
N PRO A 103 -4.52 19.89 -7.81
CA PRO A 103 -3.62 19.68 -6.66
C PRO A 103 -4.33 19.64 -5.30
N GLN A 104 -5.37 20.48 -5.11
CA GLN A 104 -6.14 20.53 -3.87
C GLN A 104 -6.95 19.24 -3.64
N LYS A 105 -7.58 18.71 -4.70
CA LYS A 105 -8.36 17.46 -4.61
C LYS A 105 -7.43 16.27 -4.38
N PHE A 106 -6.33 16.21 -5.13
CA PHE A 106 -5.40 15.10 -5.00
C PHE A 106 -4.68 15.13 -3.63
N SER A 107 -4.22 16.29 -3.16
CA SER A 107 -3.56 16.39 -1.85
C SER A 107 -4.50 16.02 -0.71
N ALA A 108 -5.78 16.42 -0.77
CA ALA A 108 -6.77 16.04 0.23
C ALA A 108 -7.00 14.52 0.26
N PHE A 109 -7.20 13.91 -0.91
CA PHE A 109 -7.29 12.45 -1.04
C PHE A 109 -6.02 11.75 -0.53
N TYR A 110 -4.84 12.18 -0.98
CA TYR A 110 -3.56 11.55 -0.64
C TYR A 110 -3.28 11.60 0.87
N ASN A 111 -3.55 12.73 1.51
CA ASN A 111 -3.40 12.84 2.96
C ASN A 111 -4.38 11.93 3.71
N ALA A 112 -5.65 11.87 3.27
CA ALA A 112 -6.63 10.95 3.84
C ALA A 112 -6.20 9.50 3.65
N PHE A 113 -5.70 9.13 2.46
CA PHE A 113 -5.20 7.80 2.14
C PHE A 113 -4.04 7.41 3.05
N ARG A 114 -3.07 8.30 3.21
CA ARG A 114 -1.89 8.09 4.05
C ARG A 114 -2.23 7.96 5.53
N ASP A 115 -3.29 8.65 6.00
CA ASP A 115 -3.73 8.68 7.40
C ASP A 115 -4.90 7.71 7.69
N ALA A 116 -5.29 6.88 6.71
CA ALA A 116 -6.45 6.00 6.80
C ALA A 116 -6.39 5.04 7.99
N ARG A 117 -7.51 4.89 8.68
CA ARG A 117 -7.77 3.86 9.70
C ARG A 117 -8.55 2.69 9.13
N SER A 118 -9.33 2.94 8.08
CA SER A 118 -9.96 1.92 7.26
C SER A 118 -9.80 2.26 5.78
N LEU A 119 -9.56 1.24 4.96
CA LEU A 119 -9.29 1.39 3.53
C LEU A 119 -9.98 0.29 2.75
N GLU A 120 -10.90 0.69 1.87
CA GLU A 120 -11.56 -0.20 0.92
C GLU A 120 -11.37 0.31 -0.50
N MET A 121 -11.19 -0.60 -1.45
CA MET A 121 -11.17 -0.29 -2.86
C MET A 121 -12.25 -1.09 -3.56
N THR A 122 -13.08 -0.40 -4.35
CA THR A 122 -14.23 -0.99 -5.04
C THR A 122 -13.96 -1.11 -6.52
N VAL A 123 -14.25 -2.29 -7.07
CA VAL A 123 -14.11 -2.65 -8.47
C VAL A 123 -15.48 -3.17 -8.96
N GLY A 124 -16.20 -2.37 -9.72
CA GLY A 124 -17.58 -2.67 -10.10
C GLY A 124 -18.47 -2.77 -8.86
N ASN A 125 -19.00 -3.96 -8.59
CA ASN A 125 -19.87 -4.24 -7.43
C ASN A 125 -19.14 -4.96 -6.27
N LYS A 126 -17.82 -5.07 -6.32
CA LYS A 126 -17.02 -5.77 -5.30
C LYS A 126 -16.14 -4.79 -4.56
N SER A 127 -16.13 -4.88 -3.23
CA SER A 127 -15.21 -4.14 -2.36
C SER A 127 -14.17 -5.08 -1.76
N TYR A 128 -12.96 -4.58 -1.65
CA TYR A 128 -11.81 -5.27 -1.07
C TYR A 128 -11.22 -4.40 0.04
N THR A 129 -11.04 -4.98 1.22
CA THR A 129 -10.45 -4.28 2.37
C THR A 129 -8.93 -4.44 2.34
N PHE A 130 -8.23 -3.32 2.43
CA PHE A 130 -6.77 -3.29 2.44
C PHE A 130 -6.20 -2.96 3.83
N PRO A 131 -4.99 -3.40 4.14
CA PRO A 131 -4.33 -3.02 5.39
C PRO A 131 -4.01 -1.51 5.40
N THR A 132 -4.08 -0.90 6.58
CA THR A 132 -3.69 0.49 6.79
C THR A 132 -2.36 0.63 7.54
N GLU A 133 -1.91 -0.47 8.14
CA GLU A 133 -0.62 -0.54 8.81
C GLU A 133 0.52 -0.32 7.81
N GLY A 134 1.41 0.60 8.12
CA GLY A 134 2.58 0.88 7.28
C GLY A 134 2.35 1.89 6.16
N LEU A 135 1.13 2.45 5.97
CA LEU A 135 0.86 3.46 4.95
C LEU A 135 1.77 4.69 5.07
N LYS A 136 1.90 5.25 6.28
CA LYS A 136 2.77 6.43 6.50
C LYS A 136 4.25 6.16 6.26
N GLN A 137 4.68 4.93 6.48
CA GLN A 137 6.05 4.50 6.23
C GLN A 137 6.31 4.27 4.74
N ALA A 138 5.33 3.70 4.03
CA ALA A 138 5.44 3.43 2.61
C ALA A 138 5.28 4.69 1.75
N PHE A 139 4.36 5.59 2.13
CA PHE A 139 4.04 6.79 1.36
C PHE A 139 4.61 8.04 2.04
N PRO A 140 5.54 8.77 1.38
CA PRO A 140 6.07 10.04 1.88
C PRO A 140 4.98 11.10 2.06
N ALA A 141 5.25 12.16 2.81
CA ALA A 141 4.31 13.27 2.92
C ALA A 141 4.11 13.96 1.56
N TYR A 142 2.87 14.36 1.26
CA TYR A 142 2.56 15.07 0.02
C TYR A 142 3.42 16.33 -0.12
N GLY A 143 4.06 16.49 -1.29
CA GLY A 143 4.94 17.62 -1.56
C GLY A 143 6.31 17.59 -0.87
N SER A 144 6.66 16.50 -0.15
CA SER A 144 8.03 16.30 0.34
C SER A 144 8.98 15.96 -0.81
N HIS A 145 10.28 16.12 -0.59
CA HIS A 145 11.32 15.76 -1.57
C HIS A 145 11.26 14.28 -1.99
N ASP A 146 10.84 13.41 -1.08
CA ASP A 146 10.76 11.96 -1.32
C ASP A 146 9.44 11.54 -1.98
N TYR A 147 8.49 12.46 -2.15
CA TYR A 147 7.23 12.21 -2.84
C TYR A 147 7.44 12.19 -4.36
N LYS A 148 7.30 11.02 -4.97
CA LYS A 148 7.55 10.80 -6.41
C LYS A 148 6.29 10.77 -7.27
N CYS A 149 5.12 10.78 -6.64
CA CYS A 149 3.83 10.75 -7.34
C CYS A 149 3.27 12.17 -7.59
N HIS A 150 4.09 13.12 -8.00
CA HIS A 150 3.64 14.49 -8.25
C HIS A 150 3.61 14.80 -9.75
N VAL A 151 2.69 15.69 -10.13
CA VAL A 151 2.70 16.30 -11.47
C VAL A 151 3.64 17.48 -11.41
N GLU A 152 4.67 17.50 -12.23
CA GLU A 152 5.43 18.73 -12.46
C GLU A 152 4.51 19.78 -13.10
N LYS A 153 4.56 21.00 -12.55
CA LYS A 153 3.79 22.14 -13.04
C LYS A 153 4.45 22.75 -14.28
#